data_a55dd9e7f69ed243792ad030359ec5ca
#
_entry.id   a55dd9e7f69ed243792ad030359ec5ca
#
_cell.length_a   1.000
_cell.length_b   1.000
_cell.length_c   1.000
_cell.angle_alpha   90.00
_cell.angle_beta   90.00
_cell.angle_gamma   90.00
#
_symmetry.space_group_name_H-M   'P 1'
#
loop_
_entity.id
_entity.type
_entity.pdbx_description
1 polymer ?
#
loop_
_entity_poly.entity_id
_entity_poly.type
_entity_poly.pdbx_seq_one_letter_code
_entity_poly.pdbx_strand_id
1 'polypeptide(L)'
;FRITGVFTSPTVVRLLMRYGEKPIRGFDFSSLQRLFCAGEALNAPVWKWLQEEVFENRIPVIDHWWQTETGGPVIGNPYGLSQLPIKPGSAGIPLPGMEAAVMTSDGKECPPNEKGIMVLKRPFPSLTPTLWNEPERYTQEYWDKISGVYFTGDAAHIDEDGYVWFAGRADEVIKIAAHRIGTVEVETAFLQHPQVSEAGVTGRPDPLRGEVISAFIVLRHGYIPSPQLKKELIDTVRQELGPIAVIGEINFVNTLPKTR
;
A
#
# COMPACT_ATOMS: atom_id res chain seq x y z
N PHE A 1 13.20 16.12 23.90
CA PHE A 1 11.87 16.53 23.42
C PHE A 1 10.86 15.46 23.77
N ARG A 2 9.67 15.85 24.24
CA ARG A 2 8.57 14.92 24.52
C ARG A 2 7.66 14.87 23.28
N ILE A 3 8.06 14.13 22.25
CA ILE A 3 7.31 13.97 21.00
C ILE A 3 6.06 13.11 21.26
N THR A 4 4.89 13.59 20.87
CA THR A 4 3.62 12.91 21.09
C THR A 4 3.03 12.26 19.82
N GLY A 5 3.49 12.68 18.64
CA GLY A 5 3.06 12.12 17.36
C GLY A 5 4.22 12.06 16.38
N VAL A 6 4.24 11.00 15.57
CA VAL A 6 5.21 10.82 14.48
C VAL A 6 4.44 10.61 13.19
N PHE A 7 4.95 11.21 12.12
CA PHE A 7 4.54 10.95 10.75
C PHE A 7 5.74 10.39 9.98
N THR A 8 5.54 9.27 9.28
CA THR A 8 6.59 8.58 8.52
C THR A 8 6.04 7.88 7.28
N SER A 9 6.92 7.29 6.49
CA SER A 9 6.51 6.43 5.37
C SER A 9 6.77 4.95 5.65
N PRO A 10 6.01 4.03 5.04
CA PRO A 10 6.25 2.60 5.12
C PRO A 10 7.67 2.20 4.69
N THR A 11 8.26 2.89 3.72
CA THR A 11 9.67 2.71 3.33
C THR A 11 10.65 2.91 4.48
N VAL A 12 10.47 3.96 5.30
CA VAL A 12 11.32 4.19 6.48
C VAL A 12 11.15 3.05 7.49
N VAL A 13 9.91 2.61 7.72
CA VAL A 13 9.65 1.47 8.61
C VAL A 13 10.35 0.20 8.12
N ARG A 14 10.24 -0.13 6.82
CA ARG A 14 10.94 -1.29 6.23
C ARG A 14 12.47 -1.19 6.36
N LEU A 15 13.04 0.00 6.21
CA LEU A 15 14.46 0.20 6.45
C LEU A 15 14.86 -0.13 7.89
N LEU A 16 14.04 0.25 8.87
CA LEU A 16 14.27 -0.07 10.28
C LEU A 16 14.11 -1.57 10.56
N MET A 17 13.12 -2.22 9.94
CA MET A 17 12.90 -3.66 10.07
C MET A 17 14.13 -4.50 9.69
N ARG A 18 15.00 -4.02 8.78
CA ARG A 18 16.24 -4.72 8.39
C ARG A 18 17.17 -4.96 9.57
N TYR A 19 17.14 -4.10 10.57
CA TYR A 19 18.00 -4.16 11.76
C TYR A 19 17.32 -4.86 12.95
N GLY A 20 16.03 -5.22 12.81
CA GLY A 20 15.20 -5.79 13.86
C GLY A 20 14.85 -4.78 14.96
N GLU A 21 14.22 -5.27 16.03
CA GLU A 21 13.75 -4.42 17.14
C GLU A 21 14.85 -4.08 18.17
N LYS A 22 15.97 -4.83 18.22
CA LYS A 22 17.01 -4.65 19.24
C LYS A 22 17.56 -3.22 19.33
N PRO A 23 17.90 -2.53 18.23
CA PRO A 23 18.38 -1.15 18.30
C PRO A 23 17.31 -0.18 18.83
N ILE A 24 16.02 -0.52 18.68
CA ILE A 24 14.90 0.36 19.04
C ILE A 24 14.57 0.25 20.54
N ARG A 25 14.78 -0.92 21.15
CA ARG A 25 14.47 -1.18 22.58
C ARG A 25 15.19 -0.28 23.57
N GLY A 26 16.24 0.42 23.16
CA GLY A 26 16.97 1.37 23.98
C GLY A 26 16.35 2.77 24.05
N PHE A 27 15.27 3.03 23.30
CA PHE A 27 14.64 4.35 23.24
C PHE A 27 13.37 4.42 24.08
N ASP A 28 13.14 5.59 24.70
CA ASP A 28 11.94 5.88 25.46
C ASP A 28 10.83 6.42 24.58
N PHE A 29 9.77 5.63 24.38
CA PHE A 29 8.56 6.03 23.66
C PHE A 29 7.40 6.45 24.57
N SER A 30 7.63 6.67 25.86
CA SER A 30 6.57 6.97 26.85
C SER A 30 5.73 8.20 26.54
N SER A 31 6.28 9.18 25.79
CA SER A 31 5.55 10.37 25.38
C SER A 31 4.80 10.19 24.07
N LEU A 32 5.12 9.18 23.28
CA LEU A 32 4.50 8.95 21.97
C LEU A 32 3.08 8.38 22.13
N GLN A 33 2.11 9.01 21.49
CA GLN A 33 0.69 8.66 21.58
C GLN A 33 0.15 8.00 20.31
N ARG A 34 0.80 8.29 19.16
CA ARG A 34 0.36 7.81 17.83
C ARG A 34 1.47 7.92 16.80
N LEU A 35 1.42 7.03 15.83
CA LEU A 35 2.26 7.09 14.64
C LEU A 35 1.37 7.01 13.40
N PHE A 36 1.60 7.91 12.45
CA PHE A 36 0.93 7.95 11.16
C PHE A 36 1.89 7.55 10.04
N CYS A 37 1.40 6.71 9.12
CA CYS A 37 2.10 6.34 7.89
C CYS A 37 1.32 6.83 6.67
N ALA A 38 2.03 7.25 5.64
CA ALA A 38 1.48 7.53 4.30
C ALA A 38 2.56 7.57 3.23
N GLY A 39 2.12 7.74 1.97
CA GLY A 39 2.97 7.87 0.78
C GLY A 39 3.05 6.60 -0.05
N GLU A 40 2.76 5.47 0.55
CA GLU A 40 2.65 4.14 -0.08
C GLU A 40 1.82 3.23 0.84
N ALA A 41 1.35 2.09 0.34
CA ALA A 41 0.56 1.16 1.15
C ALA A 41 1.39 0.61 2.33
N LEU A 42 0.82 0.69 3.53
CA LEU A 42 1.39 0.08 4.73
C LEU A 42 0.96 -1.39 4.80
N ASN A 43 1.81 -2.26 4.25
CA ASN A 43 1.54 -3.70 4.22
C ASN A 43 1.31 -4.27 5.62
N ALA A 44 0.40 -5.23 5.75
CA ALA A 44 0.05 -5.84 7.03
C ALA A 44 1.26 -6.38 7.83
N PRO A 45 2.27 -7.06 7.23
CA PRO A 45 3.46 -7.47 7.97
C PRO A 45 4.28 -6.30 8.53
N VAL A 46 4.39 -5.18 7.80
CA VAL A 46 5.10 -3.97 8.24
C VAL A 46 4.35 -3.30 9.38
N TRP A 47 3.01 -3.21 9.26
CA TRP A 47 2.15 -2.72 10.32
C TRP A 47 2.28 -3.56 11.59
N LYS A 48 2.20 -4.91 11.48
CA LYS A 48 2.32 -5.84 12.62
C LYS A 48 3.65 -5.68 13.32
N TRP A 49 4.75 -5.64 12.57
CA TRP A 49 6.07 -5.44 13.17
C TRP A 49 6.14 -4.16 14.00
N LEU A 50 5.65 -3.04 13.45
CA LEU A 50 5.70 -1.76 14.17
C LEU A 50 4.74 -1.72 15.35
N GLN A 51 3.50 -2.20 15.17
CA GLN A 51 2.46 -2.19 16.19
C GLN A 51 2.76 -3.17 17.33
N GLU A 52 3.14 -4.40 17.00
CA GLU A 52 3.27 -5.49 17.95
C GLU A 52 4.70 -5.60 18.51
N GLU A 53 5.72 -5.64 17.63
CA GLU A 53 7.11 -5.88 18.03
C GLU A 53 7.80 -4.62 18.59
N VAL A 54 7.55 -3.44 17.98
CA VAL A 54 8.18 -2.19 18.41
C VAL A 54 7.39 -1.49 19.51
N PHE A 55 6.09 -1.33 19.32
CA PHE A 55 5.25 -0.56 20.25
C PHE A 55 4.47 -1.43 21.23
N GLU A 56 4.56 -2.77 21.15
CA GLU A 56 3.89 -3.70 22.08
C GLU A 56 2.39 -3.37 22.26
N ASN A 57 1.73 -2.96 21.17
CA ASN A 57 0.32 -2.54 21.14
C ASN A 57 -0.04 -1.30 22.01
N ARG A 58 0.95 -0.54 22.48
CA ARG A 58 0.72 0.64 23.33
C ARG A 58 0.43 1.91 22.55
N ILE A 59 0.89 2.00 21.30
CA ILE A 59 0.81 3.17 20.44
C ILE A 59 0.12 2.77 19.15
N PRO A 60 -1.00 3.40 18.77
CA PRO A 60 -1.67 3.06 17.51
C PRO A 60 -0.83 3.48 16.32
N VAL A 61 -0.65 2.54 15.38
CA VAL A 61 -0.05 2.75 14.06
C VAL A 61 -1.18 2.90 13.06
N ILE A 62 -1.31 4.09 12.50
CA ILE A 62 -2.42 4.50 11.65
C ILE A 62 -1.90 4.73 10.24
N ASP A 63 -2.39 3.92 9.30
CA ASP A 63 -2.19 4.18 7.88
C ASP A 63 -3.22 5.19 7.39
N HIS A 64 -2.87 5.96 6.37
CA HIS A 64 -3.80 6.85 5.69
C HIS A 64 -3.36 7.12 4.27
N TRP A 65 -4.33 7.36 3.40
CA TRP A 65 -4.09 7.64 2.00
C TRP A 65 -4.46 9.07 1.64
N TRP A 66 -3.60 9.65 0.82
CA TRP A 66 -3.77 10.95 0.20
C TRP A 66 -2.84 11.07 -1.01
N GLN A 67 -3.06 12.08 -1.82
CA GLN A 67 -2.22 12.45 -2.94
C GLN A 67 -1.79 13.90 -2.78
N THR A 68 -0.75 14.33 -3.49
CA THR A 68 -0.35 15.75 -3.55
C THR A 68 -1.54 16.62 -3.94
N GLU A 69 -2.34 16.15 -4.87
CA GLU A 69 -3.54 16.80 -5.40
C GLU A 69 -4.65 16.94 -4.37
N THR A 70 -4.74 16.06 -3.40
CA THR A 70 -5.79 16.15 -2.35
C THR A 70 -5.45 17.13 -1.23
N GLY A 71 -4.18 17.55 -1.13
CA GLY A 71 -3.70 18.52 -0.15
C GLY A 71 -3.70 18.02 1.30
N GLY A 72 -4.12 16.78 1.55
CA GLY A 72 -4.16 16.16 2.85
C GLY A 72 -4.89 14.82 2.84
N PRO A 73 -4.97 14.11 4.00
CA PRO A 73 -5.59 12.81 4.12
C PRO A 73 -7.07 12.80 3.73
N VAL A 74 -7.44 11.82 2.91
CA VAL A 74 -8.83 11.56 2.44
C VAL A 74 -9.36 10.28 3.07
N ILE A 75 -8.49 9.25 3.13
CA ILE A 75 -8.80 7.98 3.78
C ILE A 75 -7.91 7.84 5.01
N GLY A 76 -8.45 7.38 6.11
CA GLY A 76 -7.69 7.21 7.34
C GLY A 76 -8.55 6.72 8.49
N ASN A 77 -7.94 6.62 9.69
CA ASN A 77 -8.67 6.46 10.93
C ASN A 77 -8.93 7.86 11.51
N PRO A 78 -10.18 8.25 11.80
CA PRO A 78 -10.50 9.58 12.32
C PRO A 78 -10.10 9.74 13.80
N TYR A 79 -8.86 9.46 14.13
CA TYR A 79 -8.30 9.36 15.48
C TYR A 79 -8.61 10.57 16.38
N GLY A 80 -8.67 11.77 15.80
CA GLY A 80 -8.99 12.98 16.55
C GLY A 80 -10.45 13.10 16.99
N LEU A 81 -11.35 12.33 16.39
CA LEU A 81 -12.78 12.28 16.71
C LEU A 81 -13.14 10.99 17.45
N SER A 82 -12.74 9.87 16.90
CA SER A 82 -12.96 8.54 17.46
C SER A 82 -11.93 7.58 16.84
N GLN A 83 -11.20 6.85 17.67
CA GLN A 83 -10.34 5.80 17.18
C GLN A 83 -11.19 4.57 16.83
N LEU A 84 -11.28 4.27 15.53
CA LEU A 84 -11.90 3.04 15.05
C LEU A 84 -10.92 1.87 15.13
N PRO A 85 -11.39 0.62 15.09
CA PRO A 85 -10.53 -0.56 14.94
C PRO A 85 -9.58 -0.38 13.76
N ILE A 86 -8.33 -0.77 13.91
CA ILE A 86 -7.34 -0.71 12.84
C ILE A 86 -7.24 -2.09 12.20
N LYS A 87 -7.48 -2.18 10.89
CA LYS A 87 -7.32 -3.40 10.11
C LYS A 87 -5.94 -3.37 9.44
N PRO A 88 -5.02 -4.29 9.79
CA PRO A 88 -3.66 -4.30 9.24
C PRO A 88 -3.64 -4.39 7.71
N GLY A 89 -3.06 -3.41 7.03
CA GLY A 89 -3.02 -3.32 5.56
C GLY A 89 -4.12 -2.47 4.94
N SER A 90 -5.12 -2.03 5.71
CA SER A 90 -6.11 -1.06 5.26
C SER A 90 -5.67 0.37 5.59
N ALA A 91 -5.94 1.28 4.69
CA ALA A 91 -5.76 2.72 4.92
C ALA A 91 -6.86 3.34 5.81
N GLY A 92 -7.87 2.58 6.22
CA GLY A 92 -9.00 3.07 7.01
C GLY A 92 -10.24 3.35 6.18
N ILE A 93 -11.01 4.34 6.59
CA ILE A 93 -12.28 4.74 5.98
C ILE A 93 -12.19 6.16 5.39
N PRO A 94 -13.12 6.57 4.51
CA PRO A 94 -13.23 7.97 4.11
C PRO A 94 -13.40 8.89 5.34
N LEU A 95 -12.55 9.90 5.43
CA LEU A 95 -12.59 10.85 6.55
C LEU A 95 -13.84 11.74 6.46
N PRO A 96 -14.29 12.34 7.58
CA PRO A 96 -15.48 13.19 7.59
C PRO A 96 -15.44 14.28 6.51
N GLY A 97 -16.50 14.32 5.69
CA GLY A 97 -16.61 15.23 4.55
C GLY A 97 -16.04 14.72 3.24
N MET A 98 -15.37 13.55 3.23
CA MET A 98 -14.85 12.90 2.04
C MET A 98 -15.82 11.83 1.54
N GLU A 99 -16.08 11.83 0.23
CA GLU A 99 -16.93 10.82 -0.42
C GLU A 99 -16.08 10.05 -1.42
N ALA A 100 -15.75 8.80 -1.06
CA ALA A 100 -14.96 7.92 -1.88
C ALA A 100 -15.77 6.68 -2.30
N ALA A 101 -15.43 6.13 -3.46
CA ALA A 101 -15.96 4.86 -3.95
C ALA A 101 -14.90 4.10 -4.73
N VAL A 102 -15.17 2.84 -4.99
CA VAL A 102 -14.42 2.03 -5.94
C VAL A 102 -15.33 1.76 -7.14
N MET A 103 -14.84 2.05 -8.34
CA MET A 103 -15.61 1.91 -9.57
C MET A 103 -14.87 1.07 -10.61
N THR A 104 -15.65 0.44 -11.46
CA THR A 104 -15.15 -0.16 -12.70
C THR A 104 -14.73 0.93 -13.70
N SER A 105 -13.99 0.57 -14.74
CA SER A 105 -13.55 1.52 -15.78
C SER A 105 -14.71 2.13 -16.60
N ASP A 106 -15.90 1.49 -16.58
CA ASP A 106 -17.13 1.99 -17.21
C ASP A 106 -18.00 2.82 -16.23
N GLY A 107 -17.48 3.16 -15.06
CA GLY A 107 -18.09 4.08 -14.10
C GLY A 107 -19.17 3.46 -13.21
N LYS A 108 -19.26 2.14 -13.10
CA LYS A 108 -20.16 1.47 -12.16
C LYS A 108 -19.48 1.27 -10.82
N GLU A 109 -20.20 1.55 -9.75
CA GLU A 109 -19.71 1.29 -8.39
C GLU A 109 -19.57 -0.21 -8.13
N CYS A 110 -18.41 -0.62 -7.64
CA CYS A 110 -18.13 -2.00 -7.29
C CYS A 110 -18.83 -2.37 -5.97
N PRO A 111 -19.39 -3.58 -5.87
CA PRO A 111 -19.85 -4.09 -4.58
C PRO A 111 -18.68 -4.30 -3.60
N PRO A 112 -18.97 -4.47 -2.29
CA PRO A 112 -17.93 -4.74 -1.30
C PRO A 112 -16.99 -5.89 -1.71
N ASN A 113 -15.71 -5.73 -1.42
CA ASN A 113 -14.63 -6.67 -1.73
C ASN A 113 -14.31 -6.85 -3.23
N GLU A 114 -15.02 -6.18 -4.13
CA GLU A 114 -14.69 -6.18 -5.54
C GLU A 114 -13.66 -5.09 -5.85
N LYS A 115 -12.62 -5.48 -6.62
CA LYS A 115 -11.54 -4.58 -7.02
C LYS A 115 -11.95 -3.69 -8.17
N GLY A 116 -11.58 -2.43 -8.07
CA GLY A 116 -11.76 -1.43 -9.11
C GLY A 116 -10.80 -0.27 -8.94
N ILE A 117 -11.22 0.88 -9.40
CA ILE A 117 -10.46 2.13 -9.34
C ILE A 117 -11.03 3.00 -8.21
N MET A 118 -10.17 3.45 -7.31
CA MET A 118 -10.54 4.42 -6.30
C MET A 118 -10.90 5.75 -6.93
N VAL A 119 -12.05 6.31 -6.56
CA VAL A 119 -12.52 7.62 -7.03
C VAL A 119 -13.02 8.46 -5.88
N LEU A 120 -12.98 9.79 -6.05
CA LEU A 120 -13.62 10.73 -5.13
C LEU A 120 -14.87 11.29 -5.81
N LYS A 121 -16.02 11.10 -5.15
CA LYS A 121 -17.34 11.43 -5.75
C LYS A 121 -17.59 12.93 -5.85
N ARG A 122 -16.93 13.73 -5.02
CA ARG A 122 -17.12 15.19 -4.96
C ARG A 122 -15.81 15.92 -4.71
N PRO A 123 -15.64 17.12 -5.26
CA PRO A 123 -14.56 18.00 -4.85
C PRO A 123 -14.74 18.46 -3.38
N PHE A 124 -13.64 18.77 -2.73
CA PHE A 124 -13.58 19.27 -1.35
C PHE A 124 -12.52 20.38 -1.26
N PRO A 125 -12.51 21.19 -0.19
CA PRO A 125 -11.74 22.44 -0.14
C PRO A 125 -10.24 22.31 -0.37
N SER A 126 -9.60 21.20 -0.01
CA SER A 126 -8.17 20.99 -0.19
C SER A 126 -7.78 20.29 -1.50
N LEU A 127 -8.77 19.84 -2.30
CA LEU A 127 -8.47 19.26 -3.60
C LEU A 127 -7.91 20.34 -4.53
N THR A 128 -6.80 20.05 -5.23
CA THR A 128 -6.21 21.00 -6.17
C THR A 128 -7.23 21.45 -7.21
N PRO A 129 -7.34 22.76 -7.48
CA PRO A 129 -8.29 23.27 -8.48
C PRO A 129 -7.79 23.08 -9.92
N THR A 130 -6.50 22.88 -10.12
CA THR A 130 -5.86 22.74 -11.44
C THR A 130 -4.38 22.33 -11.32
N LEU A 131 -3.76 22.01 -12.45
CA LEU A 131 -2.31 21.93 -12.59
C LEU A 131 -1.74 23.25 -13.12
N TRP A 132 -0.59 23.66 -12.62
CA TRP A 132 0.06 24.91 -13.02
C TRP A 132 0.36 24.93 -14.52
N ASN A 133 -0.18 25.92 -15.22
CA ASN A 133 -0.10 26.08 -16.67
C ASN A 133 -0.64 24.92 -17.53
N GLU A 134 -1.32 23.94 -16.95
CA GLU A 134 -1.85 22.76 -17.65
C GLU A 134 -3.30 22.43 -17.21
N PRO A 135 -4.26 23.36 -17.28
CA PRO A 135 -5.63 23.11 -16.83
C PRO A 135 -6.35 22.02 -17.63
N GLU A 136 -6.07 21.92 -18.92
CA GLU A 136 -6.64 20.88 -19.80
C GLU A 136 -6.15 19.49 -19.42
N ARG A 137 -4.85 19.35 -19.11
CA ARG A 137 -4.29 18.10 -18.61
C ARG A 137 -4.92 17.70 -17.27
N TYR A 138 -5.18 18.66 -16.37
CA TYR A 138 -5.87 18.39 -15.12
C TYR A 138 -7.25 17.76 -15.37
N THR A 139 -8.03 18.32 -16.30
CA THR A 139 -9.34 17.79 -16.67
C THR A 139 -9.21 16.39 -17.27
N GLN A 140 -8.33 16.22 -18.25
CA GLN A 140 -8.14 14.93 -18.95
C GLN A 140 -7.65 13.80 -18.03
N GLU A 141 -6.71 14.08 -17.13
CA GLU A 141 -6.12 13.03 -16.29
C GLU A 141 -6.97 12.68 -15.05
N TYR A 142 -7.72 13.65 -14.50
CA TYR A 142 -8.39 13.45 -13.22
C TYR A 142 -9.92 13.45 -13.33
N TRP A 143 -10.55 13.99 -14.40
CA TRP A 143 -12.01 14.13 -14.46
C TRP A 143 -12.65 13.47 -15.67
N ASP A 144 -11.91 13.28 -16.77
CA ASP A 144 -12.45 12.70 -18.00
C ASP A 144 -12.30 11.18 -18.06
N LYS A 145 -11.46 10.56 -17.19
CA LYS A 145 -11.25 9.11 -17.17
C LYS A 145 -12.50 8.34 -16.78
N ILE A 146 -13.22 8.83 -15.78
CA ILE A 146 -14.54 8.34 -15.35
C ILE A 146 -15.41 9.57 -15.13
N SER A 147 -16.48 9.72 -15.90
CA SER A 147 -17.30 10.92 -15.89
C SER A 147 -17.90 11.23 -14.53
N GLY A 148 -17.80 12.48 -14.09
CA GLY A 148 -18.45 13.00 -12.89
C GLY A 148 -17.75 12.70 -11.57
N VAL A 149 -16.57 12.07 -11.58
CA VAL A 149 -15.79 11.75 -10.38
C VAL A 149 -14.32 12.07 -10.58
N TYR A 150 -13.60 12.35 -9.50
CA TYR A 150 -12.16 12.52 -9.51
C TYR A 150 -11.48 11.14 -9.55
N PHE A 151 -10.70 10.89 -10.58
CA PHE A 151 -9.95 9.65 -10.81
C PHE A 151 -8.61 9.72 -10.09
N THR A 152 -8.37 8.81 -9.14
CA THR A 152 -7.13 8.80 -8.35
C THR A 152 -5.97 8.07 -9.04
N GLY A 153 -6.27 7.16 -9.96
CA GLY A 153 -5.28 6.27 -10.58
C GLY A 153 -4.85 5.11 -9.69
N ASP A 154 -5.45 4.93 -8.52
CA ASP A 154 -5.14 3.85 -7.60
C ASP A 154 -6.18 2.72 -7.68
N ALA A 155 -5.71 1.47 -7.70
CA ALA A 155 -6.55 0.28 -7.60
C ALA A 155 -6.85 -0.02 -6.14
N ALA A 156 -8.12 -0.27 -5.81
CA ALA A 156 -8.56 -0.56 -4.46
C ALA A 156 -9.80 -1.45 -4.43
N HIS A 157 -10.17 -1.89 -3.24
CA HIS A 157 -11.51 -2.35 -2.90
C HIS A 157 -11.95 -1.76 -1.56
N ILE A 158 -13.26 -1.76 -1.32
CA ILE A 158 -13.84 -1.39 -0.03
C ILE A 158 -14.47 -2.63 0.56
N ASP A 159 -14.19 -2.94 1.82
CA ASP A 159 -14.80 -4.10 2.48
C ASP A 159 -16.21 -3.79 3.02
N GLU A 160 -16.88 -4.78 3.58
CA GLU A 160 -18.24 -4.68 4.11
C GLU A 160 -18.38 -3.67 5.27
N ASP A 161 -17.29 -3.38 5.97
CA ASP A 161 -17.24 -2.40 7.06
C ASP A 161 -16.85 -0.99 6.57
N GLY A 162 -16.63 -0.81 5.27
CA GLY A 162 -16.28 0.47 4.64
C GLY A 162 -14.78 0.80 4.67
N TYR A 163 -13.92 -0.15 5.04
CA TYR A 163 -12.47 0.04 5.02
C TYR A 163 -11.91 -0.10 3.62
N VAL A 164 -10.97 0.79 3.26
CA VAL A 164 -10.33 0.86 1.95
C VAL A 164 -9.00 0.12 1.96
N TRP A 165 -8.82 -0.74 0.97
CA TRP A 165 -7.64 -1.55 0.76
C TRP A 165 -7.04 -1.24 -0.60
N PHE A 166 -5.81 -0.72 -0.63
CA PHE A 166 -5.13 -0.37 -1.87
C PHE A 166 -4.32 -1.55 -2.41
N ALA A 167 -4.44 -1.79 -3.73
CA ALA A 167 -3.73 -2.86 -4.44
C ALA A 167 -2.53 -2.33 -5.27
N GLY A 168 -2.28 -1.01 -5.23
CA GLY A 168 -1.26 -0.31 -6.00
C GLY A 168 -1.86 0.59 -7.06
N ARG A 169 -1.05 0.99 -8.04
CA ARG A 169 -1.51 1.82 -9.17
C ARG A 169 -2.39 1.00 -10.13
N ALA A 170 -3.47 1.61 -10.62
CA ALA A 170 -4.38 0.94 -11.55
C ALA A 170 -3.73 0.63 -12.92
N ASP A 171 -2.70 1.41 -13.31
CA ASP A 171 -1.90 1.26 -14.52
C ASP A 171 -0.73 0.26 -14.35
N GLU A 172 -0.35 -0.09 -13.11
CA GLU A 172 0.73 -1.03 -12.79
C GLU A 172 0.23 -2.44 -12.43
N VAL A 173 -1.05 -2.71 -12.57
CA VAL A 173 -1.62 -4.03 -12.31
C VAL A 173 -1.08 -5.07 -13.28
N ILE A 174 -0.54 -6.17 -12.77
CA ILE A 174 0.06 -7.25 -13.54
C ILE A 174 -1.06 -8.10 -14.16
N LYS A 175 -1.02 -8.32 -15.47
CA LYS A 175 -2.05 -9.04 -16.24
C LYS A 175 -1.58 -10.46 -16.56
N ILE A 176 -1.88 -11.40 -15.69
CA ILE A 176 -1.53 -12.82 -15.89
C ILE A 176 -2.74 -13.57 -16.44
N ALA A 177 -2.70 -13.93 -17.71
CA ALA A 177 -3.85 -14.50 -18.43
C ALA A 177 -5.11 -13.62 -18.31
N ALA A 178 -6.18 -14.12 -17.73
CA ALA A 178 -7.42 -13.37 -17.50
C ALA A 178 -7.46 -12.65 -16.15
N HIS A 179 -6.40 -12.76 -15.33
CA HIS A 179 -6.40 -12.23 -13.97
C HIS A 179 -5.61 -10.91 -13.89
N ARG A 180 -6.07 -10.03 -13.01
CA ARG A 180 -5.38 -8.78 -12.65
C ARG A 180 -4.92 -8.88 -11.21
N ILE A 181 -3.62 -8.80 -10.98
CA ILE A 181 -2.99 -8.91 -9.65
C ILE A 181 -2.30 -7.58 -9.34
N GLY A 182 -2.65 -7.00 -8.21
CA GLY A 182 -2.03 -5.76 -7.75
C GLY A 182 -0.58 -5.99 -7.30
N THR A 183 0.31 -5.07 -7.63
CA THR A 183 1.73 -5.16 -7.22
C THR A 183 1.86 -5.23 -5.70
N VAL A 184 1.11 -4.41 -4.97
CA VAL A 184 1.10 -4.36 -3.49
C VAL A 184 0.68 -5.70 -2.87
N GLU A 185 -0.23 -6.44 -3.50
CA GLU A 185 -0.67 -7.75 -3.01
C GLU A 185 0.47 -8.77 -3.07
N VAL A 186 1.20 -8.79 -4.18
CA VAL A 186 2.36 -9.68 -4.34
C VAL A 186 3.50 -9.31 -3.40
N GLU A 187 3.79 -8.02 -3.26
CA GLU A 187 4.78 -7.49 -2.33
C GLU A 187 4.44 -7.86 -0.89
N THR A 188 3.15 -7.73 -0.52
CA THR A 188 2.64 -8.12 0.80
C THR A 188 2.84 -9.62 1.04
N ALA A 189 2.57 -10.46 0.05
CA ALA A 189 2.79 -11.90 0.15
C ALA A 189 4.27 -12.24 0.39
N PHE A 190 5.20 -11.61 -0.34
CA PHE A 190 6.63 -11.79 -0.09
C PHE A 190 7.06 -11.34 1.31
N LEU A 191 6.48 -10.26 1.82
CA LEU A 191 6.77 -9.70 3.16
C LEU A 191 6.27 -10.59 4.31
N GLN A 192 5.41 -11.58 4.04
CA GLN A 192 5.06 -12.61 5.05
C GLN A 192 6.24 -13.50 5.40
N HIS A 193 7.21 -13.63 4.49
CA HIS A 193 8.40 -14.45 4.75
C HIS A 193 9.35 -13.73 5.70
N PRO A 194 9.78 -14.36 6.84
CA PRO A 194 10.51 -13.68 7.92
C PRO A 194 11.89 -13.15 7.51
N GLN A 195 12.48 -13.67 6.44
CA GLN A 195 13.78 -13.23 5.94
C GLN A 195 13.70 -12.03 4.98
N VAL A 196 12.49 -11.64 4.53
CA VAL A 196 12.28 -10.51 3.61
C VAL A 196 12.11 -9.22 4.40
N SER A 197 12.78 -8.17 3.96
CA SER A 197 12.60 -6.80 4.49
C SER A 197 11.88 -5.88 3.52
N GLU A 198 12.16 -6.03 2.21
CA GLU A 198 11.48 -5.25 1.17
C GLU A 198 11.24 -6.15 -0.04
N ALA A 199 10.15 -5.93 -0.73
CA ALA A 199 9.82 -6.54 -2.01
C ALA A 199 9.32 -5.45 -2.96
N GLY A 200 9.74 -5.51 -4.21
CA GLY A 200 9.19 -4.73 -5.29
C GLY A 200 8.90 -5.66 -6.45
N VAL A 201 7.76 -5.50 -7.10
CA VAL A 201 7.38 -6.38 -8.20
C VAL A 201 6.95 -5.57 -9.43
N THR A 202 7.11 -6.19 -10.60
CA THR A 202 6.60 -5.66 -11.86
C THR A 202 6.15 -6.80 -12.76
N GLY A 203 5.27 -6.50 -13.70
CA GLY A 203 4.94 -7.42 -14.79
C GLY A 203 6.09 -7.52 -15.78
N ARG A 204 6.39 -8.75 -16.21
CA ARG A 204 7.30 -9.02 -17.31
C ARG A 204 6.55 -9.75 -18.41
N PRO A 205 6.68 -9.34 -19.69
CA PRO A 205 6.03 -10.02 -20.79
C PRO A 205 6.31 -11.52 -20.84
N ASP A 206 5.29 -12.31 -21.03
CA ASP A 206 5.34 -13.77 -21.20
C ASP A 206 4.48 -14.20 -22.41
N PRO A 207 5.03 -15.01 -23.35
CA PRO A 207 4.34 -15.36 -24.59
C PRO A 207 3.04 -16.16 -24.40
N LEU A 208 2.90 -16.88 -23.29
CA LEU A 208 1.74 -17.74 -23.03
C LEU A 208 0.70 -17.08 -22.11
N ARG A 209 1.16 -16.23 -21.17
CA ARG A 209 0.32 -15.68 -20.11
C ARG A 209 0.09 -14.18 -20.22
N GLY A 210 0.69 -13.52 -21.22
CA GLY A 210 0.72 -12.06 -21.32
C GLY A 210 1.82 -11.49 -20.44
N GLU A 211 1.70 -11.65 -19.12
CA GLU A 211 2.72 -11.25 -18.15
C GLU A 211 2.95 -12.36 -17.10
N VAL A 212 4.12 -12.30 -16.48
CA VAL A 212 4.48 -13.02 -15.25
C VAL A 212 5.13 -12.05 -14.27
N ILE A 213 5.16 -12.41 -13.00
CA ILE A 213 5.73 -11.56 -11.96
C ILE A 213 7.26 -11.63 -12.00
N SER A 214 7.91 -10.49 -12.13
CA SER A 214 9.34 -10.30 -11.85
C SER A 214 9.47 -9.63 -10.49
N ALA A 215 10.14 -10.30 -9.54
CA ALA A 215 10.28 -9.85 -8.17
C ALA A 215 11.73 -9.44 -7.85
N PHE A 216 11.85 -8.35 -7.11
CA PHE A 216 13.10 -7.82 -6.57
C PHE A 216 13.01 -7.84 -5.04
N ILE A 217 13.83 -8.67 -4.40
CA ILE A 217 13.72 -8.97 -2.97
C ILE A 217 14.95 -8.45 -2.22
N VAL A 218 14.72 -7.67 -1.17
CA VAL A 218 15.76 -7.27 -0.21
C VAL A 218 15.61 -8.12 1.04
N LEU A 219 16.67 -8.81 1.42
CA LEU A 219 16.67 -9.64 2.62
C LEU A 219 17.01 -8.81 3.86
N ARG A 220 16.55 -9.27 5.01
CA ARG A 220 16.96 -8.74 6.31
C ARG A 220 18.44 -9.00 6.53
N HIS A 221 19.05 -8.19 7.38
CA HIS A 221 20.47 -8.33 7.72
C HIS A 221 20.78 -9.72 8.29
N GLY A 222 21.86 -10.34 7.81
CA GLY A 222 22.29 -11.66 8.23
C GLY A 222 21.78 -12.82 7.40
N TYR A 223 20.83 -12.59 6.47
CA TYR A 223 20.36 -13.60 5.52
C TYR A 223 21.03 -13.46 4.16
N ILE A 224 21.22 -14.60 3.49
CA ILE A 224 21.86 -14.69 2.18
C ILE A 224 20.95 -15.38 1.16
N PRO A 225 21.02 -15.01 -0.11
CA PRO A 225 20.30 -15.68 -1.17
C PRO A 225 20.63 -17.16 -1.28
N SER A 226 19.62 -17.99 -1.50
CA SER A 226 19.81 -19.42 -1.80
C SER A 226 18.71 -19.95 -2.72
N PRO A 227 18.96 -21.05 -3.45
CA PRO A 227 17.91 -21.72 -4.24
C PRO A 227 16.72 -22.19 -3.37
N GLN A 228 16.99 -22.62 -2.14
CA GLN A 228 15.98 -23.04 -1.19
C GLN A 228 15.09 -21.87 -0.81
N LEU A 229 15.64 -20.71 -0.48
CA LEU A 229 14.90 -19.50 -0.16
C LEU A 229 14.02 -19.03 -1.33
N LYS A 230 14.53 -19.12 -2.58
CA LYS A 230 13.70 -18.81 -3.76
C LYS A 230 12.44 -19.68 -3.82
N LYS A 231 12.58 -20.96 -3.53
CA LYS A 231 11.45 -21.90 -3.52
C LYS A 231 10.45 -21.54 -2.42
N GLU A 232 10.95 -21.28 -1.21
CA GLU A 232 10.11 -20.87 -0.06
C GLU A 232 9.32 -19.60 -0.37
N LEU A 233 9.94 -18.61 -0.99
CA LEU A 233 9.29 -17.36 -1.39
C LEU A 233 8.19 -17.60 -2.45
N ILE A 234 8.43 -18.46 -3.44
CA ILE A 234 7.42 -18.83 -4.43
C ILE A 234 6.25 -19.55 -3.75
N ASP A 235 6.54 -20.47 -2.83
CA ASP A 235 5.52 -21.21 -2.09
C ASP A 235 4.69 -20.27 -1.19
N THR A 236 5.34 -19.29 -0.53
CA THR A 236 4.66 -18.26 0.27
C THR A 236 3.67 -17.45 -0.59
N VAL A 237 4.11 -16.93 -1.74
CA VAL A 237 3.22 -16.17 -2.64
C VAL A 237 2.08 -17.05 -3.15
N ARG A 238 2.36 -18.32 -3.47
CA ARG A 238 1.33 -19.24 -3.94
C ARG A 238 0.30 -19.60 -2.86
N GLN A 239 0.71 -19.68 -1.59
CA GLN A 239 -0.20 -19.87 -0.46
C GLN A 239 -1.13 -18.68 -0.25
N GLU A 240 -0.59 -17.46 -0.35
CA GLU A 240 -1.33 -16.21 -0.11
C GLU A 240 -2.28 -15.85 -1.26
N LEU A 241 -1.81 -15.95 -2.51
CA LEU A 241 -2.52 -15.44 -3.69
C LEU A 241 -3.04 -16.56 -4.63
N GLY A 242 -2.72 -17.81 -4.31
CA GLY A 242 -3.08 -18.94 -5.16
C GLY A 242 -2.19 -19.13 -6.38
N PRO A 243 -2.49 -20.15 -7.22
CA PRO A 243 -1.66 -20.52 -8.37
C PRO A 243 -1.69 -19.51 -9.52
N ILE A 244 -2.56 -18.52 -9.47
CA ILE A 244 -2.65 -17.45 -10.47
C ILE A 244 -1.45 -16.49 -10.40
N ALA A 245 -0.82 -16.33 -9.23
CA ALA A 245 0.37 -15.50 -9.05
C ALA A 245 1.62 -16.23 -9.57
N VAL A 246 1.83 -16.20 -10.88
CA VAL A 246 2.95 -16.89 -11.53
C VAL A 246 4.22 -16.05 -11.40
N ILE A 247 5.15 -16.51 -10.56
CA ILE A 247 6.46 -15.89 -10.41
C ILE A 247 7.36 -16.38 -11.56
N GLY A 248 7.76 -15.44 -12.44
CA GLY A 248 8.68 -15.71 -13.54
C GLY A 248 10.15 -15.68 -13.10
N GLU A 249 10.48 -14.76 -12.19
CA GLU A 249 11.82 -14.66 -11.63
C GLU A 249 11.83 -13.96 -10.26
N ILE A 250 12.86 -14.29 -9.48
CA ILE A 250 13.17 -13.60 -8.22
C ILE A 250 14.64 -13.14 -8.29
N ASN A 251 14.85 -11.85 -8.15
CA ASN A 251 16.14 -11.19 -8.11
C ASN A 251 16.39 -10.68 -6.67
N PHE A 252 17.48 -11.17 -6.05
CA PHE A 252 17.91 -10.63 -4.77
C PHE A 252 18.75 -9.38 -5.01
N VAL A 253 18.37 -8.28 -4.37
CA VAL A 253 19.01 -6.98 -4.51
C VAL A 253 19.36 -6.39 -3.14
N ASN A 254 20.34 -5.51 -3.09
CA ASN A 254 20.75 -4.87 -1.82
C ASN A 254 19.78 -3.76 -1.41
N THR A 255 19.12 -3.11 -2.37
CA THR A 255 18.18 -2.02 -2.16
C THR A 255 17.25 -1.89 -3.37
N LEU A 256 16.03 -1.45 -3.15
CA LEU A 256 15.12 -1.06 -4.22
C LEU A 256 15.37 0.40 -4.62
N PRO A 257 15.09 0.78 -5.88
CA PRO A 257 15.07 2.18 -6.28
C PRO A 257 14.09 2.98 -5.41
N LYS A 258 14.47 4.18 -5.02
CA LYS A 258 13.63 5.08 -4.23
C LYS A 258 13.68 6.48 -4.82
N THR A 259 12.54 7.17 -4.81
CA THR A 259 12.51 8.61 -5.09
C THR A 259 13.28 9.36 -4.01
N ARG A 260 13.86 10.49 -4.39
CA ARG A 260 14.60 11.36 -3.47
C ARG A 260 13.65 12.22 -2.66
#